data_4ad91ca33ffbfaf4cfdd46a5a1a0858e
#
_entry.id   4ad91ca33ffbfaf4cfdd46a5a1a0858e
#
_cell.length_a   1.000
_cell.length_b   1.000
_cell.length_c   1.000
_cell.angle_alpha   90.00
_cell.angle_beta   90.00
_cell.angle_gamma   90.00
#
_symmetry.space_group_name_H-M   'P 1'
#
loop_
_entity.id
_entity.type
_entity.pdbx_description
1 polymer ?
#
loop_
_entity_poly.entity_id
_entity_poly.type
_entity_poly.pdbx_seq_one_letter_code
_entity_poly.pdbx_strand_id
1 'polypeptide(L)'
;MMLLHLLGLSYLSFASRIFTTVKTLDLESYTGRWYQVYGNNFDQLFEKFASCITADYGLAPDGNVSVLNSQYEDNKIVQIEGYAYYSDMNKNVTKFPGQLTVHLEGVPRDSPYWIYDLGPIKEGQYEWAIVSDPAMLSLFVLARNVDTYYNEYNNEVLSILKNYGFNDLVTVSHENCEYAPVSLSKVGYETNVQSQCQIASYLRKSGFPESSIGTMVCISKYESSYNCDAKNTNTDGSSDYGLFQVNSYYWCSGDPQSKYNECGVSCTSLYNCQSNTNCAYNVWKQQGYNAWYGYKSHKSECDNYKVNC
;
A
#
# COMPACT_ATOMS: atom_id res chain seq x y z
N MET A 1 -39.86 -62.29 8.65
CA MET A 1 -38.88 -61.71 9.55
C MET A 1 -37.79 -61.03 8.68
N MET A 2 -37.96 -59.75 8.46
CA MET A 2 -37.18 -59.00 7.48
C MET A 2 -36.17 -58.13 8.25
N LEU A 3 -34.86 -58.40 8.07
CA LEU A 3 -33.77 -57.71 8.76
C LEU A 3 -33.50 -56.38 8.00
N LEU A 4 -33.83 -55.26 8.62
CA LEU A 4 -33.41 -53.92 8.13
C LEU A 4 -31.92 -53.74 8.47
N HIS A 5 -31.10 -53.62 7.42
CA HIS A 5 -29.72 -53.13 7.57
C HIS A 5 -29.75 -51.59 7.54
N LEU A 6 -29.50 -51.01 8.71
CA LEU A 6 -29.21 -49.59 8.86
C LEU A 6 -27.79 -49.34 8.35
N LEU A 7 -27.66 -48.80 7.14
CA LEU A 7 -26.41 -48.19 6.64
C LEU A 7 -26.24 -46.85 7.37
N GLY A 8 -25.36 -46.80 8.34
CA GLY A 8 -24.88 -45.57 8.96
C GLY A 8 -24.05 -44.76 7.97
N LEU A 9 -24.64 -43.73 7.39
CA LEU A 9 -23.89 -42.67 6.68
C LEU A 9 -23.12 -41.87 7.72
N SER A 10 -21.84 -42.18 7.88
CA SER A 10 -20.90 -41.29 8.58
C SER A 10 -20.72 -40.03 7.73
N TYR A 11 -21.38 -38.95 8.11
CA TYR A 11 -21.06 -37.61 7.62
C TYR A 11 -19.65 -37.26 8.08
N LEU A 12 -18.64 -37.40 7.20
CA LEU A 12 -17.36 -36.77 7.38
C LEU A 12 -17.60 -35.26 7.29
N SER A 13 -17.68 -34.63 8.45
CA SER A 13 -17.63 -33.19 8.57
C SER A 13 -16.24 -32.75 8.10
N PHE A 14 -16.12 -32.32 6.85
CA PHE A 14 -15.00 -31.50 6.43
C PHE A 14 -15.16 -30.14 7.14
N ALA A 15 -14.56 -30.01 8.32
CA ALA A 15 -14.34 -28.71 8.90
C ALA A 15 -13.42 -27.97 7.91
N SER A 16 -13.99 -27.03 7.15
CA SER A 16 -13.18 -26.11 6.35
C SER A 16 -12.23 -25.40 7.30
N ARG A 17 -10.93 -25.66 7.20
CA ARG A 17 -9.92 -24.94 7.97
C ARG A 17 -9.99 -23.47 7.53
N ILE A 18 -10.46 -22.61 8.41
CA ILE A 18 -10.42 -21.17 8.19
C ILE A 18 -9.00 -20.72 8.55
N PHE A 19 -8.21 -20.42 7.56
CA PHE A 19 -6.92 -19.79 7.77
C PHE A 19 -7.12 -18.28 7.94
N THR A 20 -6.42 -17.71 8.91
CA THR A 20 -6.50 -16.26 9.19
C THR A 20 -5.19 -15.59 8.81
N THR A 21 -5.28 -14.40 8.23
CA THR A 21 -4.13 -13.55 7.98
C THR A 21 -3.47 -13.08 9.27
N VAL A 22 -2.25 -12.56 9.17
CA VAL A 22 -1.51 -12.02 10.32
C VAL A 22 -2.34 -10.98 11.07
N LYS A 23 -2.18 -10.95 12.39
CA LYS A 23 -2.91 -10.04 13.29
C LYS A 23 -2.23 -8.69 13.46
N THR A 24 -0.96 -8.62 13.10
CA THR A 24 -0.14 -7.41 13.12
C THR A 24 0.70 -7.37 11.86
N LEU A 25 0.85 -6.18 11.28
CA LEU A 25 1.71 -5.93 10.13
C LEU A 25 2.36 -4.57 10.32
N ASP A 26 3.67 -4.56 10.41
CA ASP A 26 4.47 -3.35 10.32
C ASP A 26 4.85 -3.15 8.86
N LEU A 27 4.21 -2.19 8.20
CA LEU A 27 4.46 -1.92 6.78
C LEU A 27 5.87 -1.41 6.52
N GLU A 28 6.48 -0.66 7.43
CA GLU A 28 7.87 -0.19 7.28
C GLU A 28 8.81 -1.39 7.24
N SER A 29 8.65 -2.35 8.16
CA SER A 29 9.41 -3.60 8.17
C SER A 29 9.11 -4.53 6.99
N TYR A 30 7.96 -4.34 6.32
CA TYR A 30 7.55 -5.14 5.15
C TYR A 30 8.07 -4.55 3.83
N THR A 31 8.41 -3.26 3.76
CA THR A 31 8.96 -2.61 2.55
C THR A 31 10.35 -3.10 2.20
N GLY A 32 10.85 -2.70 1.02
CA GLY A 32 12.14 -3.10 0.48
C GLY A 32 12.03 -4.30 -0.46
N ARG A 33 13.19 -4.89 -0.81
CA ARG A 33 13.27 -6.02 -1.75
C ARG A 33 12.95 -7.34 -1.07
N TRP A 34 12.13 -8.12 -1.76
CA TRP A 34 11.83 -9.51 -1.49
C TRP A 34 12.28 -10.40 -2.65
N TYR A 35 12.71 -11.63 -2.35
CA TYR A 35 13.02 -12.66 -3.29
C TYR A 35 11.98 -13.78 -3.16
N GLN A 36 11.30 -14.15 -4.24
CA GLN A 36 10.34 -15.25 -4.20
C GLN A 36 11.09 -16.57 -4.25
N VAL A 37 11.02 -17.38 -3.20
CA VAL A 37 11.73 -18.66 -3.10
C VAL A 37 10.86 -19.85 -3.47
N TYR A 38 9.55 -19.77 -3.21
CA TYR A 38 8.57 -20.75 -3.66
C TYR A 38 7.31 -20.07 -4.21
N GLY A 39 6.71 -20.72 -5.19
CA GLY A 39 5.34 -20.56 -5.64
C GLY A 39 4.65 -21.92 -5.68
N ASN A 40 3.54 -22.02 -6.41
CA ASN A 40 2.88 -23.28 -6.71
C ASN A 40 2.54 -23.43 -8.20
N ASN A 41 1.95 -24.56 -8.59
CA ASN A 41 1.61 -24.80 -10.01
C ASN A 41 0.58 -23.81 -10.56
N PHE A 42 -0.25 -23.21 -9.71
CA PHE A 42 -1.22 -22.19 -10.15
C PHE A 42 -0.50 -20.91 -10.58
N ASP A 43 0.54 -20.50 -9.86
CA ASP A 43 1.32 -19.30 -10.16
C ASP A 43 2.06 -19.42 -11.49
N GLN A 44 2.48 -20.64 -11.87
CA GLN A 44 3.16 -20.89 -13.15
C GLN A 44 2.33 -20.52 -14.39
N LEU A 45 1.01 -20.40 -14.24
CA LEU A 45 0.14 -19.88 -15.31
C LEU A 45 0.44 -18.41 -15.63
N PHE A 46 0.96 -17.67 -14.66
CA PHE A 46 1.27 -16.24 -14.77
C PHE A 46 2.78 -16.00 -14.85
N GLU A 47 3.57 -16.71 -14.07
CA GLU A 47 5.03 -16.54 -13.95
C GLU A 47 5.81 -17.30 -15.02
N LYS A 48 5.18 -18.23 -15.77
CA LYS A 48 5.77 -18.96 -16.91
C LYS A 48 7.13 -19.60 -16.63
N PHE A 49 7.30 -20.19 -15.45
CA PHE A 49 8.58 -20.77 -15.00
C PHE A 49 9.74 -19.75 -14.96
N ALA A 50 9.45 -18.50 -14.70
CA ALA A 50 10.45 -17.46 -14.56
C ALA A 50 11.43 -17.75 -13.41
N SER A 51 12.62 -17.18 -13.50
CA SER A 51 13.64 -17.22 -12.46
C SER A 51 13.96 -15.80 -11.95
N CYS A 52 14.75 -15.71 -10.90
CA CYS A 52 15.21 -14.43 -10.36
C CYS A 52 14.04 -13.49 -9.99
N ILE A 53 12.93 -14.05 -9.51
CA ILE A 53 11.73 -13.27 -9.21
C ILE A 53 11.97 -12.43 -7.95
N THR A 54 11.73 -11.13 -8.08
CA THR A 54 11.81 -10.17 -6.97
C THR A 54 10.58 -9.30 -6.94
N ALA A 55 10.25 -8.82 -5.73
CA ALA A 55 9.26 -7.78 -5.50
C ALA A 55 9.89 -6.67 -4.68
N ASP A 56 9.90 -5.46 -5.21
CA ASP A 56 10.34 -4.26 -4.51
C ASP A 56 9.12 -3.49 -4.02
N TYR A 57 8.99 -3.34 -2.71
CA TYR A 57 7.87 -2.64 -2.08
C TYR A 57 8.34 -1.35 -1.44
N GLY A 58 7.60 -0.28 -1.68
CA GLY A 58 7.81 1.03 -1.07
C GLY A 58 6.56 1.52 -0.37
N LEU A 59 6.72 2.22 0.75
CA LEU A 59 5.59 2.86 1.41
C LEU A 59 5.31 4.19 0.72
N ALA A 60 4.16 4.30 0.09
CA ALA A 60 3.71 5.55 -0.51
C ALA A 60 3.11 6.48 0.55
N PRO A 61 3.21 7.80 0.36
CA PRO A 61 2.73 8.78 1.34
C PRO A 61 1.23 8.71 1.65
N ASP A 62 0.43 8.16 0.73
CA ASP A 62 -1.00 7.92 0.90
C ASP A 62 -1.32 6.68 1.75
N GLY A 63 -0.28 5.99 2.24
CA GLY A 63 -0.40 4.76 3.03
C GLY A 63 -0.56 3.49 2.18
N ASN A 64 -0.55 3.60 0.86
CA ASN A 64 -0.48 2.45 -0.04
C ASN A 64 0.95 1.92 -0.10
N VAL A 65 1.08 0.70 -0.57
CA VAL A 65 2.38 0.07 -0.83
C VAL A 65 2.61 0.06 -2.33
N SER A 66 3.63 0.75 -2.78
CA SER A 66 4.05 0.66 -4.17
C SER A 66 4.68 -0.70 -4.46
N VAL A 67 4.47 -1.22 -5.65
CA VAL A 67 4.87 -2.56 -6.07
C VAL A 67 5.64 -2.48 -7.37
N LEU A 68 6.84 -3.05 -7.39
CA LEU A 68 7.60 -3.33 -8.61
C LEU A 68 7.99 -4.81 -8.59
N ASN A 69 7.30 -5.61 -9.35
CA ASN A 69 7.67 -7.02 -9.53
C ASN A 69 8.60 -7.15 -10.73
N SER A 70 9.66 -7.93 -10.56
CA SER A 70 10.66 -8.20 -11.60
C SER A 70 10.92 -9.69 -11.71
N GLN A 71 11.08 -10.18 -12.92
CA GLN A 71 11.45 -11.57 -13.18
C GLN A 71 12.37 -11.67 -14.39
N TYR A 72 13.12 -12.75 -14.46
CA TYR A 72 13.93 -13.07 -15.63
C TYR A 72 13.18 -14.09 -16.49
N GLU A 73 12.80 -13.66 -17.68
CA GLU A 73 12.05 -14.44 -18.66
C GLU A 73 12.63 -14.20 -20.05
N ASP A 74 12.85 -15.26 -20.85
CA ASP A 74 13.36 -15.16 -22.21
C ASP A 74 14.67 -14.34 -22.36
N ASN A 75 15.62 -14.54 -21.45
CA ASN A 75 16.92 -13.84 -21.42
C ASN A 75 16.83 -12.32 -21.23
N LYS A 76 15.80 -11.83 -20.57
CA LYS A 76 15.65 -10.41 -20.22
C LYS A 76 14.93 -10.24 -18.88
N ILE A 77 15.14 -9.10 -18.26
CA ILE A 77 14.36 -8.69 -17.09
C ILE A 77 13.02 -8.13 -17.60
N VAL A 78 11.93 -8.67 -17.08
CA VAL A 78 10.57 -8.19 -17.29
C VAL A 78 10.08 -7.60 -15.97
N GLN A 79 9.44 -6.44 -16.03
CA GLN A 79 8.95 -5.72 -14.84
C GLN A 79 7.50 -5.34 -15.02
N ILE A 80 6.76 -5.35 -13.90
CA ILE A 80 5.39 -4.84 -13.81
C ILE A 80 5.27 -3.97 -12.57
N GLU A 81 4.73 -2.77 -12.76
CA GLU A 81 4.51 -1.79 -11.70
C GLU A 81 3.06 -1.86 -11.19
N GLY A 82 2.85 -1.36 -9.98
CA GLY A 82 1.53 -1.28 -9.39
C GLY A 82 1.55 -0.74 -7.96
N TYR A 83 0.46 -0.98 -7.26
CA TYR A 83 0.35 -0.61 -5.85
C TYR A 83 -0.55 -1.61 -5.12
N ALA A 84 -0.31 -1.75 -3.82
CA ALA A 84 -1.20 -2.51 -2.94
C ALA A 84 -1.84 -1.58 -1.90
N TYR A 85 -3.08 -1.87 -1.56
CA TYR A 85 -3.88 -1.11 -0.62
C TYR A 85 -4.69 -2.06 0.27
N TYR A 86 -5.18 -1.60 1.40
CA TYR A 86 -6.00 -2.43 2.28
C TYR A 86 -7.32 -2.79 1.62
N SER A 87 -7.67 -4.07 1.60
CA SER A 87 -8.85 -4.63 0.91
C SER A 87 -10.18 -4.05 1.39
N ASP A 88 -10.21 -3.45 2.57
CA ASP A 88 -11.40 -2.87 3.15
C ASP A 88 -11.13 -1.44 3.65
N MET A 89 -11.18 -0.49 2.73
CA MET A 89 -10.99 0.95 3.00
C MET A 89 -12.01 1.52 4.01
N ASN A 90 -13.14 0.84 4.23
CA ASN A 90 -14.20 1.27 5.14
C ASN A 90 -14.19 0.51 6.47
N LYS A 91 -13.42 -0.56 6.59
CA LYS A 91 -13.29 -1.35 7.80
C LYS A 91 -11.96 -1.08 8.47
N ASN A 92 -12.02 -1.01 9.77
CA ASN A 92 -10.88 -0.78 10.65
C ASN A 92 -9.64 -1.59 10.21
N VAL A 93 -8.66 -0.91 9.58
CA VAL A 93 -7.37 -1.45 9.12
C VAL A 93 -6.70 -2.30 10.22
N THR A 94 -6.93 -1.96 11.48
CA THR A 94 -6.41 -2.69 12.64
C THR A 94 -7.02 -4.08 12.81
N LYS A 95 -8.14 -4.38 12.15
CA LYS A 95 -8.83 -5.67 12.29
C LYS A 95 -8.25 -6.75 11.37
N PHE A 96 -7.80 -6.36 10.16
CA PHE A 96 -7.29 -7.29 9.15
C PHE A 96 -6.02 -6.73 8.48
N PRO A 97 -4.94 -6.52 9.23
CA PRO A 97 -3.75 -5.83 8.71
C PRO A 97 -3.03 -6.61 7.60
N GLY A 98 -3.22 -7.93 7.52
CA GLY A 98 -2.64 -8.76 6.48
C GLY A 98 -3.49 -8.88 5.20
N GLN A 99 -4.63 -8.19 5.09
CA GLN A 99 -5.52 -8.29 3.92
C GLN A 99 -5.38 -7.08 3.02
N LEU A 100 -4.52 -7.20 2.02
CA LEU A 100 -4.32 -6.20 0.99
C LEU A 100 -4.93 -6.65 -0.34
N THR A 101 -5.10 -5.69 -1.23
CA THR A 101 -5.44 -5.87 -2.65
C THR A 101 -4.33 -5.25 -3.46
N VAL A 102 -3.85 -5.93 -4.49
CA VAL A 102 -2.81 -5.43 -5.41
C VAL A 102 -3.43 -5.08 -6.75
N HIS A 103 -3.10 -3.89 -7.23
CA HIS A 103 -3.31 -3.43 -8.60
C HIS A 103 -1.99 -3.50 -9.35
N LEU A 104 -1.97 -4.11 -10.53
CA LEU A 104 -0.80 -4.15 -11.40
C LEU A 104 -1.14 -3.54 -12.75
N GLU A 105 -0.25 -2.72 -13.29
CA GLU A 105 -0.44 -2.06 -14.57
C GLU A 105 -0.64 -3.08 -15.71
N GLY A 106 -1.65 -2.86 -16.54
CA GLY A 106 -1.98 -3.75 -17.65
C GLY A 106 -2.74 -5.03 -17.24
N VAL A 107 -2.94 -5.28 -15.94
CA VAL A 107 -3.78 -6.37 -15.45
C VAL A 107 -5.21 -5.86 -15.26
N PRO A 108 -6.23 -6.47 -15.92
CA PRO A 108 -7.59 -5.90 -15.96
C PRO A 108 -8.33 -5.85 -14.62
N ARG A 109 -7.88 -6.58 -13.62
CA ARG A 109 -8.55 -6.68 -12.31
C ARG A 109 -7.53 -6.71 -11.19
N ASP A 110 -7.86 -6.03 -10.11
CA ASP A 110 -7.11 -6.11 -8.87
C ASP A 110 -7.23 -7.51 -8.26
N SER A 111 -6.18 -7.94 -7.59
CA SER A 111 -6.08 -9.28 -7.01
C SER A 111 -5.88 -9.21 -5.50
N PRO A 112 -6.48 -10.13 -4.73
CA PRO A 112 -6.18 -10.25 -3.30
C PRO A 112 -4.69 -10.54 -3.08
N TYR A 113 -4.12 -9.90 -2.07
CA TYR A 113 -2.76 -10.11 -1.59
C TYR A 113 -2.82 -10.24 -0.07
N TRP A 114 -3.00 -11.48 0.41
CA TRP A 114 -3.22 -11.76 1.82
C TRP A 114 -1.99 -12.37 2.46
N ILE A 115 -1.46 -11.73 3.48
CA ILE A 115 -0.29 -12.18 4.24
C ILE A 115 -0.76 -13.09 5.35
N TYR A 116 -0.41 -14.37 5.25
CA TYR A 116 -0.85 -15.40 6.19
C TYR A 116 0.14 -15.65 7.32
N ASP A 117 1.44 -15.48 7.04
CA ASP A 117 2.47 -15.65 8.05
C ASP A 117 3.69 -14.78 7.75
N LEU A 118 4.45 -14.46 8.79
CA LEU A 118 5.62 -13.61 8.74
C LEU A 118 6.72 -14.16 9.62
N GLY A 119 7.95 -14.10 9.13
CA GLY A 119 9.16 -14.39 9.90
C GLY A 119 9.47 -13.37 10.97
N PRO A 120 10.51 -13.60 11.75
CA PRO A 120 10.98 -12.62 12.72
C PRO A 120 11.45 -11.33 12.05
N ILE A 121 11.44 -10.23 12.79
CA ILE A 121 12.07 -8.99 12.35
C ILE A 121 13.55 -9.02 12.77
N LYS A 122 14.45 -8.92 11.79
CA LYS A 122 15.89 -8.71 12.00
C LYS A 122 16.31 -7.43 11.27
N GLU A 123 17.13 -6.62 11.88
CA GLU A 123 17.60 -5.35 11.31
C GLU A 123 16.46 -4.43 10.77
N GLY A 124 15.30 -4.49 11.43
CA GLY A 124 14.13 -3.68 11.07
C GLY A 124 13.29 -4.24 9.91
N GLN A 125 13.57 -5.46 9.43
CA GLN A 125 12.82 -6.09 8.33
C GLN A 125 12.37 -7.50 8.69
N TYR A 126 11.19 -7.91 8.20
CA TYR A 126 10.76 -9.31 8.26
C TYR A 126 11.66 -10.18 7.40
N GLU A 127 12.06 -11.34 7.90
CA GLU A 127 12.97 -12.26 7.21
C GLU A 127 12.30 -13.04 6.08
N TRP A 128 11.04 -13.43 6.27
CA TRP A 128 10.25 -14.13 5.26
C TRP A 128 8.75 -13.82 5.40
N ALA A 129 7.97 -14.10 4.35
CA ALA A 129 6.53 -13.93 4.33
C ALA A 129 5.87 -15.06 3.53
N ILE A 130 4.67 -15.50 3.95
CA ILE A 130 3.78 -16.37 3.20
C ILE A 130 2.57 -15.56 2.76
N VAL A 131 2.38 -15.47 1.45
CA VAL A 131 1.31 -14.71 0.81
C VAL A 131 0.46 -15.63 -0.06
N SER A 132 -0.84 -15.44 -0.04
CA SER A 132 -1.79 -16.18 -0.88
C SER A 132 -3.04 -15.33 -1.13
N ASP A 133 -4.00 -15.87 -1.88
CA ASP A 133 -5.36 -15.37 -2.00
C ASP A 133 -6.29 -15.96 -0.91
N PRO A 134 -7.54 -15.46 -0.76
CA PRO A 134 -8.49 -15.97 0.23
C PRO A 134 -8.86 -17.44 0.08
N ALA A 135 -8.71 -18.01 -1.12
CA ALA A 135 -9.02 -19.39 -1.42
C ALA A 135 -7.81 -20.33 -1.31
N MET A 136 -6.62 -19.79 -0.98
CA MET A 136 -5.35 -20.53 -0.92
C MET A 136 -5.01 -21.22 -2.24
N LEU A 137 -5.31 -20.58 -3.38
CA LEU A 137 -5.04 -21.11 -4.73
C LEU A 137 -3.66 -20.71 -5.23
N SER A 138 -3.24 -19.47 -4.96
CA SER A 138 -1.89 -18.95 -5.25
C SER A 138 -0.97 -19.10 -4.05
N LEU A 139 0.33 -19.08 -4.27
CA LEU A 139 1.33 -19.11 -3.20
C LEU A 139 2.56 -18.30 -3.58
N PHE A 140 2.90 -17.34 -2.75
CA PHE A 140 4.18 -16.63 -2.85
C PHE A 140 4.89 -16.74 -1.51
N VAL A 141 6.02 -17.44 -1.49
CA VAL A 141 6.94 -17.45 -0.34
C VAL A 141 8.07 -16.48 -0.64
N LEU A 142 8.13 -15.44 0.15
CA LEU A 142 9.07 -14.34 -0.01
C LEU A 142 10.15 -14.40 1.06
N ALA A 143 11.39 -14.10 0.71
CA ALA A 143 12.53 -14.06 1.62
C ALA A 143 13.33 -12.76 1.44
N ARG A 144 13.97 -12.27 2.50
CA ARG A 144 14.90 -11.14 2.42
C ARG A 144 16.26 -11.50 1.85
N ASN A 145 16.71 -12.69 2.15
CA ASN A 145 17.93 -13.24 1.63
C ASN A 145 17.73 -14.73 1.35
N VAL A 146 18.03 -15.14 0.14
CA VAL A 146 17.78 -16.50 -0.35
C VAL A 146 18.61 -17.53 0.44
N ASP A 147 19.91 -17.26 0.65
CA ASP A 147 20.79 -18.19 1.34
C ASP A 147 20.42 -18.33 2.82
N THR A 148 20.15 -17.21 3.50
CA THR A 148 19.70 -17.21 4.90
C THR A 148 18.37 -17.96 5.04
N TYR A 149 17.44 -17.75 4.10
CA TYR A 149 16.17 -18.43 4.11
C TYR A 149 16.34 -19.96 4.04
N TYR A 150 17.10 -20.47 3.08
CA TYR A 150 17.30 -21.91 2.95
C TYR A 150 18.07 -22.52 4.12
N ASN A 151 19.00 -21.80 4.71
CA ASN A 151 19.80 -22.27 5.84
C ASN A 151 19.06 -22.23 7.18
N GLU A 152 18.24 -21.20 7.43
CA GLU A 152 17.67 -20.95 8.76
C GLU A 152 16.16 -21.21 8.84
N TYR A 153 15.38 -20.92 7.78
CA TYR A 153 13.92 -20.84 7.87
C TYR A 153 13.18 -21.89 7.03
N ASN A 154 13.81 -22.46 6.02
CA ASN A 154 13.15 -23.33 5.05
C ASN A 154 12.35 -24.48 5.68
N ASN A 155 12.91 -25.18 6.66
CA ASN A 155 12.22 -26.31 7.30
C ASN A 155 10.99 -25.88 8.08
N GLU A 156 11.05 -24.73 8.75
CA GLU A 156 9.92 -24.13 9.47
C GLU A 156 8.81 -23.77 8.49
N VAL A 157 9.15 -23.02 7.44
CA VAL A 157 8.19 -22.54 6.44
C VAL A 157 7.54 -23.72 5.70
N LEU A 158 8.29 -24.73 5.30
CA LEU A 158 7.73 -25.94 4.69
C LEU A 158 6.73 -26.67 5.60
N SER A 159 6.98 -26.69 6.92
CA SER A 159 6.03 -27.24 7.88
C SER A 159 4.74 -26.41 7.95
N ILE A 160 4.84 -25.09 7.92
CA ILE A 160 3.70 -24.17 7.90
C ILE A 160 2.88 -24.36 6.60
N LEU A 161 3.54 -24.38 5.45
CA LEU A 161 2.90 -24.58 4.13
C LEU A 161 2.14 -25.90 4.05
N LYS A 162 2.72 -26.98 4.60
CA LYS A 162 2.04 -28.28 4.69
C LYS A 162 0.77 -28.19 5.55
N ASN A 163 0.80 -27.45 6.65
CA ASN A 163 -0.37 -27.23 7.50
C ASN A 163 -1.45 -26.41 6.79
N TYR A 164 -1.05 -25.48 5.90
CA TYR A 164 -1.95 -24.73 5.02
C TYR A 164 -2.51 -25.58 3.86
N GLY A 165 -1.90 -26.73 3.58
CA GLY A 165 -2.36 -27.65 2.54
C GLY A 165 -1.62 -27.51 1.22
N PHE A 166 -0.59 -26.67 1.14
CA PHE A 166 0.25 -26.56 -0.05
C PHE A 166 1.17 -27.76 -0.17
N ASN A 167 1.00 -28.55 -1.24
CA ASN A 167 1.76 -29.77 -1.49
C ASN A 167 2.44 -29.77 -2.89
N ASP A 168 2.15 -28.78 -3.72
CA ASP A 168 2.61 -28.63 -5.11
C ASP A 168 3.58 -27.45 -5.25
N LEU A 169 4.57 -27.40 -4.36
CA LEU A 169 5.54 -26.31 -4.33
C LEU A 169 6.43 -26.33 -5.57
N VAL A 170 6.63 -25.15 -6.13
CA VAL A 170 7.57 -24.88 -7.22
C VAL A 170 8.67 -23.97 -6.69
N THR A 171 9.91 -24.43 -6.76
CA THR A 171 11.08 -23.64 -6.38
C THR A 171 11.40 -22.61 -7.44
N VAL A 172 11.56 -21.36 -7.05
CA VAL A 172 12.05 -20.29 -7.93
C VAL A 172 13.57 -20.29 -7.91
N SER A 173 14.19 -20.43 -9.09
CA SER A 173 15.65 -20.41 -9.20
C SER A 173 16.20 -18.99 -9.02
N HIS A 174 17.26 -18.90 -8.20
CA HIS A 174 18.07 -17.69 -8.01
C HIS A 174 19.52 -17.89 -8.43
N GLU A 175 19.79 -18.93 -9.22
CA GLU A 175 21.14 -19.22 -9.74
C GLU A 175 21.50 -18.26 -10.87
N ASN A 176 22.69 -17.67 -10.77
CA ASN A 176 23.25 -16.75 -11.78
C ASN A 176 22.33 -15.55 -12.11
N CYS A 177 21.58 -15.05 -11.13
CA CYS A 177 20.66 -13.95 -11.33
C CYS A 177 21.36 -12.61 -11.46
N GLU A 178 21.02 -11.87 -12.50
CA GLU A 178 21.20 -10.44 -12.58
C GLU A 178 19.88 -9.76 -12.20
N TYR A 179 19.83 -9.22 -11.00
CA TYR A 179 18.63 -8.50 -10.53
C TYR A 179 18.60 -7.08 -11.06
N ALA A 180 17.41 -6.59 -11.38
CA ALA A 180 17.23 -5.17 -11.61
C ALA A 180 17.78 -4.37 -10.41
N PRO A 181 18.43 -3.23 -10.64
CA PRO A 181 18.82 -2.33 -9.55
C PRO A 181 17.59 -2.05 -8.68
N VAL A 182 17.76 -2.02 -7.35
CA VAL A 182 16.68 -1.58 -6.46
C VAL A 182 16.38 -0.13 -6.81
N SER A 183 15.44 0.07 -7.71
CA SER A 183 14.99 1.39 -8.10
C SER A 183 13.78 1.77 -7.26
N LEU A 184 13.99 1.99 -5.96
CA LEU A 184 13.00 2.67 -5.13
C LEU A 184 12.65 4.07 -5.69
N SER A 185 13.46 4.56 -6.65
CA SER A 185 13.24 5.82 -7.37
C SER A 185 12.29 5.70 -8.57
N LYS A 186 11.96 4.50 -9.06
CA LYS A 186 10.90 4.33 -10.07
C LYS A 186 9.54 4.02 -9.44
N VAL A 187 9.54 3.55 -8.20
CA VAL A 187 8.34 3.43 -7.40
C VAL A 187 8.15 4.74 -6.66
N GLY A 188 7.78 5.79 -7.43
CA GLY A 188 7.13 6.98 -6.91
C GLY A 188 7.85 7.80 -5.84
N TYR A 189 9.17 7.99 -5.90
CA TYR A 189 9.77 9.28 -5.54
C TYR A 189 9.91 10.16 -6.80
N GLU A 190 8.97 10.13 -7.70
CA GLU A 190 8.56 11.38 -8.28
C GLU A 190 7.95 12.14 -7.10
N THR A 191 8.58 13.23 -6.72
CA THR A 191 7.96 14.20 -5.81
C THR A 191 6.51 14.30 -6.27
N ASN A 192 5.54 13.95 -5.40
CA ASN A 192 4.10 13.96 -5.75
C ASN A 192 3.65 15.43 -5.99
N VAL A 193 4.48 16.13 -6.78
CA VAL A 193 4.32 17.52 -7.19
C VAL A 193 3.37 17.55 -8.36
N GLN A 194 2.21 18.09 -8.07
CA GLN A 194 1.12 18.15 -9.03
C GLN A 194 1.27 19.36 -9.97
N SER A 195 0.84 19.20 -11.20
CA SER A 195 0.65 20.38 -12.07
C SER A 195 -0.51 21.24 -11.55
N GLN A 196 -0.51 22.52 -11.85
CA GLN A 196 -1.58 23.44 -11.48
C GLN A 196 -2.95 22.96 -12.00
N CYS A 197 -2.98 22.30 -13.16
CA CYS A 197 -4.21 21.75 -13.74
C CYS A 197 -4.73 20.51 -12.99
N GLN A 198 -3.85 19.66 -12.50
CA GLN A 198 -4.23 18.54 -11.63
C GLN A 198 -4.82 19.06 -10.32
N ILE A 199 -4.18 20.05 -9.68
CA ILE A 199 -4.69 20.68 -8.46
C ILE A 199 -6.05 21.33 -8.70
N ALA A 200 -6.21 22.08 -9.80
CA ALA A 200 -7.49 22.66 -10.18
C ALA A 200 -8.59 21.57 -10.35
N SER A 201 -8.23 20.41 -10.89
CA SER A 201 -9.14 19.25 -10.99
C SER A 201 -9.55 18.72 -9.61
N TYR A 202 -8.59 18.55 -8.68
CA TYR A 202 -8.91 18.12 -7.31
C TYR A 202 -9.81 19.12 -6.59
N LEU A 203 -9.54 20.41 -6.71
CA LEU A 203 -10.35 21.48 -6.12
C LEU A 203 -11.80 21.45 -6.63
N ARG A 204 -12.01 21.32 -7.94
CA ARG A 204 -13.34 21.20 -8.54
C ARG A 204 -14.08 19.96 -8.01
N LYS A 205 -13.42 18.80 -7.96
CA LYS A 205 -13.98 17.56 -7.42
C LYS A 205 -14.35 17.67 -5.94
N SER A 206 -13.62 18.47 -5.17
CA SER A 206 -13.91 18.73 -3.75
C SER A 206 -15.03 19.75 -3.53
N GLY A 207 -15.53 20.41 -4.59
CA GLY A 207 -16.65 21.37 -4.52
C GLY A 207 -16.24 22.82 -4.32
N PHE A 208 -14.97 23.18 -4.52
CA PHE A 208 -14.57 24.60 -4.52
C PHE A 208 -15.21 25.34 -5.69
N PRO A 209 -15.76 26.57 -5.46
CA PRO A 209 -16.28 27.40 -6.54
C PRO A 209 -15.17 27.81 -7.52
N GLU A 210 -15.50 27.94 -8.80
CA GLU A 210 -14.51 28.26 -9.84
C GLU A 210 -13.74 29.56 -9.54
N SER A 211 -14.39 30.53 -8.93
CA SER A 211 -13.75 31.80 -8.51
C SER A 211 -12.64 31.64 -7.47
N SER A 212 -12.57 30.49 -6.77
CA SER A 212 -11.56 30.21 -5.74
C SER A 212 -10.41 29.35 -6.24
N ILE A 213 -10.53 28.75 -7.42
CA ILE A 213 -9.55 27.78 -7.93
C ILE A 213 -8.15 28.41 -8.04
N GLY A 214 -8.04 29.58 -8.66
CA GLY A 214 -6.75 30.26 -8.79
C GLY A 214 -6.10 30.55 -7.45
N THR A 215 -6.87 31.11 -6.50
CA THR A 215 -6.38 31.41 -5.15
C THR A 215 -5.91 30.15 -4.43
N MET A 216 -6.67 29.05 -4.49
CA MET A 216 -6.31 27.81 -3.83
C MET A 216 -5.09 27.14 -4.48
N VAL A 217 -4.95 27.19 -5.80
CA VAL A 217 -3.70 26.72 -6.48
C VAL A 217 -2.49 27.55 -6.04
N CYS A 218 -2.65 28.87 -5.89
CA CYS A 218 -1.60 29.72 -5.33
C CYS A 218 -1.23 29.34 -3.89
N ILE A 219 -2.23 29.06 -3.05
CA ILE A 219 -2.01 28.61 -1.67
C ILE A 219 -1.18 27.33 -1.66
N SER A 220 -1.53 26.32 -2.44
CA SER A 220 -0.76 25.06 -2.49
C SER A 220 0.68 25.26 -2.97
N LYS A 221 0.97 26.27 -3.80
CA LYS A 221 2.33 26.64 -4.17
C LYS A 221 3.17 27.02 -2.96
N TYR A 222 2.61 27.84 -2.07
CA TYR A 222 3.34 28.37 -0.92
C TYR A 222 3.33 27.45 0.30
N GLU A 223 2.34 26.56 0.41
CA GLU A 223 2.27 25.59 1.50
C GLU A 223 3.16 24.37 1.25
N SER A 224 3.18 23.84 0.04
CA SER A 224 3.85 22.56 -0.25
C SER A 224 4.70 22.55 -1.53
N SER A 225 4.80 23.65 -2.27
CA SER A 225 5.35 23.66 -3.63
C SER A 225 4.63 22.65 -4.56
N TYR A 226 3.30 22.52 -4.38
CA TYR A 226 2.42 21.59 -5.09
C TYR A 226 2.62 20.11 -4.73
N ASN A 227 3.38 19.81 -3.69
CA ASN A 227 3.74 18.46 -3.30
C ASN A 227 2.72 17.87 -2.32
N CYS A 228 2.04 16.78 -2.71
CA CYS A 228 1.11 16.09 -1.84
C CYS A 228 1.80 15.30 -0.71
N ASP A 229 3.10 15.03 -0.82
CA ASP A 229 3.88 14.29 0.18
C ASP A 229 4.55 15.21 1.21
N ALA A 230 4.30 16.52 1.11
CA ALA A 230 4.89 17.48 2.02
C ALA A 230 4.43 17.22 3.46
N LYS A 231 5.39 17.22 4.38
CA LYS A 231 5.15 17.20 5.83
C LYS A 231 6.02 18.23 6.50
N ASN A 232 5.45 18.99 7.42
CA ASN A 232 6.16 19.87 8.31
C ASN A 232 5.80 19.55 9.76
N THR A 233 6.77 19.60 10.68
CA THR A 233 6.54 19.44 12.11
C THR A 233 6.66 20.79 12.79
N ASN A 234 5.63 21.18 13.52
CA ASN A 234 5.54 22.42 14.21
C ASN A 234 6.25 22.38 15.58
N THR A 235 6.54 23.55 16.13
CA THR A 235 7.23 23.66 17.44
C THR A 235 6.40 23.14 18.62
N ASP A 236 5.08 23.03 18.47
CA ASP A 236 4.18 22.44 19.45
C ASP A 236 4.05 20.91 19.32
N GLY A 237 4.79 20.32 18.37
CA GLY A 237 4.80 18.89 18.07
C GLY A 237 3.70 18.44 17.14
N SER A 238 2.73 19.29 16.73
CA SER A 238 1.78 18.97 15.68
C SER A 238 2.47 18.91 14.31
N SER A 239 1.84 18.26 13.35
CA SER A 239 2.37 18.18 11.98
C SER A 239 1.36 18.70 10.99
N ASP A 240 1.86 19.28 9.90
CA ASP A 240 1.08 19.73 8.76
C ASP A 240 1.31 18.77 7.59
N TYR A 241 0.22 18.32 6.93
CA TYR A 241 0.25 17.23 5.98
C TYR A 241 -0.21 17.64 4.58
N GLY A 242 0.55 17.21 3.59
CA GLY A 242 0.15 17.16 2.17
C GLY A 242 0.06 18.50 1.48
N LEU A 243 -0.69 18.52 0.37
CA LEU A 243 -0.79 19.61 -0.60
C LEU A 243 -1.14 20.97 0.02
N PHE A 244 -2.05 21.00 0.99
CA PHE A 244 -2.53 22.20 1.68
C PHE A 244 -2.03 22.30 3.12
N GLN A 245 -1.02 21.52 3.52
CA GLN A 245 -0.42 21.53 4.85
C GLN A 245 -1.48 21.54 5.96
N VAL A 246 -2.37 20.53 5.92
CA VAL A 246 -3.46 20.38 6.87
C VAL A 246 -2.93 19.95 8.22
N ASN A 247 -3.22 20.73 9.27
CA ASN A 247 -2.67 20.53 10.61
C ASN A 247 -3.32 19.35 11.34
N SER A 248 -2.47 18.49 11.94
CA SER A 248 -2.88 17.27 12.62
C SER A 248 -3.70 17.49 13.88
N TYR A 249 -3.45 18.57 14.61
CA TYR A 249 -4.12 18.82 15.90
C TYR A 249 -5.65 18.92 15.75
N TYR A 250 -6.12 19.52 14.66
CA TYR A 250 -7.55 19.80 14.46
C TYR A 250 -8.21 18.85 13.46
N TRP A 251 -7.52 18.47 12.39
CA TRP A 251 -8.20 18.03 11.18
C TRP A 251 -8.13 16.53 10.90
N CYS A 252 -7.15 15.81 11.45
CA CYS A 252 -6.97 14.39 11.20
C CYS A 252 -6.59 13.62 12.47
N SER A 253 -6.63 12.28 12.43
CA SER A 253 -6.27 11.40 13.54
C SER A 253 -5.02 10.56 13.23
N GLY A 254 -4.36 10.06 14.28
CA GLY A 254 -3.22 9.15 14.15
C GLY A 254 -1.84 9.83 14.22
N ASP A 255 -1.77 11.16 14.32
CA ASP A 255 -0.57 11.87 14.74
C ASP A 255 -0.55 12.00 16.26
N PRO A 256 0.64 11.95 16.96
CA PRO A 256 0.71 12.04 18.41
C PRO A 256 0.03 13.26 19.04
N GLN A 257 -0.07 14.36 18.29
CA GLN A 257 -0.70 15.60 18.74
C GLN A 257 -2.15 15.77 18.24
N SER A 258 -2.71 14.77 17.54
CA SER A 258 -4.11 14.83 17.11
C SER A 258 -5.04 14.88 18.31
N LYS A 259 -5.85 15.94 18.39
CA LYS A 259 -6.88 16.10 19.42
C LYS A 259 -8.29 16.02 18.85
N TYR A 260 -8.45 16.53 17.65
CA TYR A 260 -9.70 16.54 16.91
C TYR A 260 -9.50 15.83 15.57
N ASN A 261 -10.57 15.47 14.92
CA ASN A 261 -10.54 14.87 13.58
C ASN A 261 -11.73 15.40 12.76
N GLU A 262 -11.72 16.70 12.49
CA GLU A 262 -12.85 17.36 11.83
C GLU A 262 -13.03 16.97 10.35
N CYS A 263 -11.99 16.40 9.73
CA CYS A 263 -12.08 15.84 8.38
C CYS A 263 -12.54 14.37 8.37
N GLY A 264 -12.52 13.68 9.52
CA GLY A 264 -12.93 12.28 9.62
C GLY A 264 -11.93 11.30 8.97
N VAL A 265 -10.65 11.69 8.86
CA VAL A 265 -9.62 10.92 8.14
C VAL A 265 -8.38 10.70 9.01
N SER A 266 -7.54 9.71 8.66
CA SER A 266 -6.20 9.58 9.24
C SER A 266 -5.27 10.67 8.68
N CYS A 267 -4.27 11.09 9.47
CA CYS A 267 -3.29 12.07 8.99
C CYS A 267 -2.47 11.52 7.81
N THR A 268 -2.19 10.24 7.79
CA THR A 268 -1.48 9.58 6.68
C THR A 268 -2.29 9.60 5.38
N SER A 269 -3.62 9.55 5.43
CA SER A 269 -4.46 9.67 4.23
C SER A 269 -4.42 11.06 3.59
N LEU A 270 -3.92 12.07 4.30
CA LEU A 270 -3.74 13.43 3.78
C LEU A 270 -2.56 13.58 2.80
N TYR A 271 -1.74 12.56 2.62
CA TYR A 271 -0.77 12.50 1.54
C TYR A 271 -1.42 12.17 0.18
N ASN A 272 -2.64 11.62 0.18
CA ASN A 272 -3.43 11.55 -1.05
C ASN A 272 -3.95 12.94 -1.42
N CYS A 273 -3.60 13.44 -2.62
CA CYS A 273 -3.93 14.79 -3.08
C CYS A 273 -5.42 15.11 -3.03
N GLN A 274 -6.29 14.16 -3.43
CA GLN A 274 -7.73 14.36 -3.40
C GLN A 274 -8.28 14.38 -1.96
N SER A 275 -7.81 13.47 -1.10
CA SER A 275 -8.20 13.44 0.31
C SER A 275 -7.78 14.71 1.04
N ASN A 276 -6.55 15.19 0.77
CA ASN A 276 -6.05 16.45 1.31
C ASN A 276 -6.91 17.63 0.86
N THR A 277 -7.25 17.68 -0.44
CA THR A 277 -8.09 18.75 -1.00
C THR A 277 -9.52 18.70 -0.45
N ASN A 278 -10.08 17.52 -0.22
CA ASN A 278 -11.40 17.38 0.43
C ASN A 278 -11.37 17.92 1.86
N CYS A 279 -10.31 17.65 2.62
CA CYS A 279 -10.13 18.20 3.95
C CYS A 279 -9.88 19.72 3.90
N ALA A 280 -9.05 20.21 3.00
CA ALA A 280 -8.84 21.64 2.77
C ALA A 280 -10.14 22.39 2.44
N TYR A 281 -11.08 21.73 1.77
CA TYR A 281 -12.41 22.30 1.54
C TYR A 281 -13.18 22.52 2.85
N ASN A 282 -13.08 21.58 3.81
CA ASN A 282 -13.69 21.76 5.14
C ASN A 282 -13.01 22.90 5.92
N VAL A 283 -11.67 22.99 5.84
CA VAL A 283 -10.91 24.11 6.43
C VAL A 283 -11.36 25.44 5.83
N TRP A 284 -11.42 25.51 4.50
CA TRP A 284 -11.81 26.73 3.79
C TRP A 284 -13.25 27.18 4.12
N LYS A 285 -14.19 26.24 4.22
CA LYS A 285 -15.58 26.58 4.62
C LYS A 285 -15.67 27.19 6.01
N GLN A 286 -14.80 26.79 6.92
CA GLN A 286 -14.83 27.27 8.31
C GLN A 286 -14.03 28.55 8.50
N GLN A 287 -12.87 28.68 7.84
CA GLN A 287 -11.87 29.69 8.14
C GLN A 287 -11.53 30.60 6.95
N GLY A 288 -12.03 30.28 5.74
CA GLY A 288 -11.64 30.98 4.51
C GLY A 288 -10.17 30.82 4.16
N TYR A 289 -9.67 31.65 3.26
CA TYR A 289 -8.26 31.61 2.84
C TYR A 289 -7.27 31.95 3.95
N ASN A 290 -7.71 32.67 4.99
CA ASN A 290 -6.86 33.03 6.12
C ASN A 290 -6.44 31.85 7.00
N ALA A 291 -6.95 30.65 6.75
CA ALA A 291 -6.46 29.44 7.37
C ALA A 291 -4.96 29.20 7.06
N TRP A 292 -4.51 29.63 5.88
CA TRP A 292 -3.18 29.35 5.36
C TRP A 292 -2.22 30.52 5.49
N TYR A 293 -1.02 30.23 6.01
CA TYR A 293 0.04 31.22 6.15
C TYR A 293 0.55 31.69 4.79
N GLY A 294 0.68 30.76 3.82
CA GLY A 294 1.05 31.07 2.46
C GLY A 294 0.15 32.13 1.81
N TYR A 295 -1.17 32.05 2.05
CA TYR A 295 -2.10 33.10 1.59
C TYR A 295 -1.86 34.44 2.27
N LYS A 296 -1.72 34.44 3.61
CA LYS A 296 -1.52 35.70 4.37
C LYS A 296 -0.26 36.44 3.89
N SER A 297 0.81 35.70 3.61
CA SER A 297 2.09 36.25 3.19
C SER A 297 2.12 36.67 1.71
N HIS A 298 1.27 36.06 0.86
CA HIS A 298 1.27 36.27 -0.59
C HIS A 298 -0.10 36.68 -1.13
N LYS A 299 -0.90 37.37 -0.30
CA LYS A 299 -2.30 37.69 -0.57
C LYS A 299 -2.51 38.34 -1.94
N SER A 300 -1.73 39.36 -2.27
CA SER A 300 -1.87 40.10 -3.53
C SER A 300 -1.63 39.22 -4.76
N GLU A 301 -0.68 38.28 -4.70
CA GLU A 301 -0.44 37.33 -5.77
C GLU A 301 -1.60 36.33 -5.86
N CYS A 302 -1.99 35.73 -4.73
CA CYS A 302 -3.00 34.69 -4.72
C CYS A 302 -4.40 35.19 -5.10
N ASP A 303 -4.75 36.42 -4.75
CA ASP A 303 -6.02 37.04 -5.19
C ASP A 303 -6.11 37.24 -6.71
N ASN A 304 -4.97 37.36 -7.37
CA ASN A 304 -4.88 37.57 -8.81
C ASN A 304 -4.38 36.35 -9.59
N TYR A 305 -4.18 35.22 -8.91
CA TYR A 305 -3.60 34.04 -9.51
C TYR A 305 -4.54 33.40 -10.52
N LYS A 306 -4.02 33.15 -11.71
CA LYS A 306 -4.80 32.55 -12.80
C LYS A 306 -4.19 31.21 -13.19
N VAL A 307 -5.03 30.22 -13.33
CA VAL A 307 -4.70 28.89 -13.82
C VAL A 307 -5.28 28.75 -15.22
N ASN A 308 -4.41 28.44 -16.17
CA ASN A 308 -4.83 28.24 -17.56
C ASN A 308 -4.88 26.73 -17.84
N CYS A 309 -6.07 26.16 -17.70
CA CYS A 309 -6.35 24.76 -17.97
C CYS A 309 -7.53 24.65 -18.97
#